data_dc63a99b88663d6cf8cd11b717293cc6
#
_entry.id   dc63a99b88663d6cf8cd11b717293cc6
#
_cell.length_a   1.000
_cell.length_b   1.000
_cell.length_c   1.000
_cell.angle_alpha   90.00
_cell.angle_beta   90.00
_cell.angle_gamma   90.00
#
_symmetry.space_group_name_H-M   'P 1'
#
loop_
_entity.id
_entity.type
_entity.pdbx_description
1 polymer ?
#
loop_
_entity_poly.entity_id
_entity_poly.type
_entity_poly.pdbx_seq_one_letter_code
_entity_poly.pdbx_strand_id
1 'polypeptide(L)'
;MKTAVAFDFASGDSPENINVNPDRSLTVSLLGVPANKPPKLVQITPSGQRSTLVNGHLGDQITGNTRGSDGTVYYNVDSDGTARNGVWKLPPHGRPERLAALPDGLPNGIAIDPAGRTLYAADSYNSTVWAVPTSGGQAKIWLNGPALAADPHGSLPLGVNGVRFHKGAVWLSNYSQGKLLRIPVTAHGTPGPIHTVADNIPDFDDFAFLNNHSDIVFAAQNDPTDRVTVVRPNGTTQVALTTGDGLASPTTTAISGDKLYIADAGFKAPHDAKLQRATINLHARTGHPRHH
;
A
#
# COMPACT_ATOMS: atom_id res chain seq x y z
N MET A 1 -9.58 -1.95 -18.91
CA MET A 1 -9.80 -1.26 -17.60
C MET A 1 -10.84 -0.15 -17.72
N LYS A 2 -11.29 0.41 -16.57
CA LYS A 2 -12.19 1.58 -16.51
C LYS A 2 -11.73 2.49 -15.39
N THR A 3 -11.75 3.80 -15.61
CA THR A 3 -11.65 4.79 -14.53
C THR A 3 -12.87 4.65 -13.62
N ALA A 4 -12.64 4.33 -12.36
CA ALA A 4 -13.69 4.24 -11.33
C ALA A 4 -13.94 5.61 -10.70
N VAL A 5 -12.86 6.38 -10.42
CA VAL A 5 -12.89 7.74 -9.89
C VAL A 5 -11.72 8.51 -10.49
N ALA A 6 -11.98 9.68 -11.05
CA ALA A 6 -10.95 10.64 -11.43
C ALA A 6 -10.63 11.55 -10.23
N PHE A 7 -9.38 11.92 -10.09
CA PHE A 7 -8.91 12.84 -9.07
C PHE A 7 -8.34 14.12 -9.70
N ASP A 8 -8.38 15.20 -8.95
CA ASP A 8 -7.75 16.45 -9.34
C ASP A 8 -6.35 16.55 -8.72
N PHE A 9 -5.33 16.16 -9.47
CA PHE A 9 -3.94 16.22 -9.03
C PHE A 9 -3.54 17.62 -8.55
N ALA A 10 -4.00 18.69 -9.23
CA ALA A 10 -3.68 20.07 -8.85
C ALA A 10 -4.25 20.48 -7.48
N SER A 11 -5.30 19.80 -7.03
CA SER A 11 -5.87 19.93 -5.68
C SER A 11 -5.21 19.04 -4.63
N GLY A 12 -4.11 18.35 -4.98
CA GLY A 12 -3.39 17.43 -4.12
C GLY A 12 -3.98 16.03 -4.05
N ASP A 13 -4.93 15.72 -4.92
CA ASP A 13 -5.59 14.43 -4.95
C ASP A 13 -4.76 13.41 -5.77
N SER A 14 -3.59 13.06 -5.25
CA SER A 14 -2.68 12.04 -5.79
C SER A 14 -2.83 10.77 -4.94
N PRO A 15 -3.56 9.72 -5.41
CA PRO A 15 -3.85 8.54 -4.60
C PRO A 15 -2.61 7.70 -4.38
N GLU A 16 -2.46 7.20 -3.14
CA GLU A 16 -1.30 6.43 -2.69
C GLU A 16 -1.70 5.02 -2.27
N ASN A 17 -2.66 4.90 -1.36
CA ASN A 17 -3.03 3.61 -0.80
C ASN A 17 -4.54 3.41 -0.76
N ILE A 18 -4.97 2.15 -0.90
CA ILE A 18 -6.38 1.74 -0.87
C ILE A 18 -6.57 0.65 0.17
N ASN A 19 -7.51 0.85 1.09
CA ASN A 19 -8.07 -0.21 1.92
C ASN A 19 -9.52 -0.47 1.52
N VAL A 20 -9.87 -1.74 1.29
CA VAL A 20 -11.26 -2.16 1.01
C VAL A 20 -11.99 -2.39 2.33
N ASN A 21 -13.07 -1.67 2.56
CA ASN A 21 -13.88 -1.76 3.76
C ASN A 21 -14.89 -2.93 3.67
N PRO A 22 -15.42 -3.42 4.82
CA PRO A 22 -16.41 -4.52 4.83
C PRO A 22 -17.68 -4.24 4.01
N ASP A 23 -18.10 -2.98 3.92
CA ASP A 23 -19.24 -2.51 3.11
C ASP A 23 -18.89 -2.32 1.62
N ARG A 24 -17.68 -2.72 1.22
CA ARG A 24 -17.09 -2.55 -0.12
C ARG A 24 -16.82 -1.10 -0.51
N SER A 25 -16.96 -0.13 0.39
CA SER A 25 -16.38 1.19 0.18
C SER A 25 -14.85 1.10 0.24
N LEU A 26 -14.18 2.11 -0.28
CA LEU A 26 -12.72 2.20 -0.27
C LEU A 26 -12.32 3.35 0.65
N THR A 27 -11.30 3.13 1.48
CA THR A 27 -10.55 4.19 2.14
C THR A 27 -9.29 4.45 1.33
N VAL A 28 -9.10 5.68 0.88
CA VAL A 28 -7.99 6.06 -0.02
C VAL A 28 -7.19 7.19 0.61
N SER A 29 -5.87 7.01 0.65
CA SER A 29 -4.93 8.06 1.01
C SER A 29 -4.59 8.91 -0.21
N LEU A 30 -4.54 10.22 -0.05
CA LEU A 30 -4.15 11.19 -1.07
C LEU A 30 -2.97 11.99 -0.56
N LEU A 31 -1.84 11.95 -1.27
CA LEU A 31 -0.54 12.45 -0.80
C LEU A 31 -0.50 13.96 -0.55
N GLY A 32 -1.08 14.76 -1.43
CA GLY A 32 -1.02 16.22 -1.33
C GLY A 32 0.31 16.84 -1.78
N VAL A 33 1.42 16.31 -1.29
CA VAL A 33 2.78 16.86 -1.50
C VAL A 33 3.16 17.07 -2.97
N PRO A 34 2.90 16.15 -3.91
CA PRO A 34 3.28 16.36 -5.31
C PRO A 34 2.70 17.64 -5.92
N ALA A 35 1.54 18.10 -5.42
CA ALA A 35 0.89 19.34 -5.84
C ALA A 35 1.04 20.50 -4.83
N ASN A 36 1.85 20.33 -3.78
CA ASN A 36 2.00 21.29 -2.68
C ASN A 36 0.66 21.65 -2.04
N LYS A 37 -0.14 20.63 -1.68
CA LYS A 37 -1.45 20.72 -1.04
C LYS A 37 -1.48 19.87 0.22
N PRO A 38 -2.41 20.14 1.17
CA PRO A 38 -2.64 19.24 2.29
C PRO A 38 -3.07 17.85 1.83
N PRO A 39 -2.54 16.77 2.41
CA PRO A 39 -2.98 15.41 2.14
C PRO A 39 -4.38 15.17 2.68
N LYS A 40 -5.04 14.13 2.18
CA LYS A 40 -6.39 13.75 2.61
C LYS A 40 -6.49 12.24 2.81
N LEU A 41 -7.35 11.84 3.73
CA LEU A 41 -7.90 10.50 3.76
C LEU A 41 -9.36 10.59 3.35
N VAL A 42 -9.75 9.83 2.32
CA VAL A 42 -11.12 9.89 1.78
C VAL A 42 -11.77 8.53 1.81
N GLN A 43 -13.09 8.50 1.93
CA GLN A 43 -13.91 7.32 1.70
C GLN A 43 -14.63 7.45 0.36
N ILE A 44 -14.66 6.36 -0.40
CA ILE A 44 -15.34 6.25 -1.68
C ILE A 44 -16.34 5.12 -1.60
N THR A 45 -17.62 5.40 -1.76
CA THR A 45 -18.68 4.39 -1.75
C THR A 45 -18.62 3.51 -3.01
N PRO A 46 -19.27 2.34 -3.02
CA PRO A 46 -19.40 1.52 -4.23
C PRO A 46 -20.06 2.24 -5.41
N SER A 47 -20.86 3.28 -5.16
CA SER A 47 -21.47 4.15 -6.19
C SER A 47 -20.53 5.26 -6.68
N GLY A 48 -19.33 5.39 -6.11
CA GLY A 48 -18.34 6.40 -6.48
C GLY A 48 -18.47 7.74 -5.75
N GLN A 49 -19.40 7.87 -4.78
CA GLN A 49 -19.47 9.09 -3.95
C GLN A 49 -18.26 9.17 -3.04
N ARG A 50 -17.67 10.36 -2.97
CA ARG A 50 -16.48 10.65 -2.16
C ARG A 50 -16.83 11.52 -0.96
N SER A 51 -16.29 11.18 0.21
CA SER A 51 -16.31 12.00 1.42
C SER A 51 -14.91 12.07 2.04
N THR A 52 -14.54 13.23 2.57
CA THR A 52 -13.26 13.42 3.26
C THR A 52 -13.41 12.97 4.71
N LEU A 53 -12.54 12.04 5.13
CA LEU A 53 -12.45 11.56 6.50
C LEU A 53 -11.46 12.40 7.32
N VAL A 54 -10.32 12.76 6.72
CA VAL A 54 -9.25 13.54 7.33
C VAL A 54 -8.72 14.56 6.33
N ASN A 55 -8.52 15.80 6.78
CA ASN A 55 -7.67 16.78 6.13
C ASN A 55 -6.36 16.85 6.93
N GLY A 56 -5.23 16.60 6.28
CA GLY A 56 -3.90 16.73 6.87
C GLY A 56 -3.39 18.19 6.84
N HIS A 57 -2.13 18.34 7.18
CA HIS A 57 -1.46 19.65 7.16
C HIS A 57 -0.64 19.80 5.88
N LEU A 58 -0.49 21.04 5.43
CA LEU A 58 0.41 21.33 4.30
C LEU A 58 1.84 20.88 4.64
N GLY A 59 2.48 20.21 3.70
CA GLY A 59 3.82 19.64 3.88
C GLY A 59 3.82 18.20 4.41
N ASP A 60 2.70 17.72 4.98
CA ASP A 60 2.57 16.31 5.34
C ASP A 60 2.19 15.46 4.14
N GLN A 61 2.39 14.14 4.26
CA GLN A 61 1.83 13.12 3.37
C GLN A 61 1.01 12.13 4.19
N ILE A 62 -0.13 11.67 3.67
CA ILE A 62 -0.85 10.50 4.20
C ILE A 62 -0.57 9.35 3.23
N THR A 63 0.18 8.37 3.70
CA THR A 63 0.66 7.24 2.90
C THR A 63 -0.22 5.99 3.11
N GLY A 64 0.29 4.92 3.71
CA GLY A 64 -0.48 3.70 3.95
C GLY A 64 -1.67 3.88 4.87
N ASN A 65 -2.74 3.10 4.64
CA ASN A 65 -3.89 3.04 5.55
C ASN A 65 -4.41 1.61 5.69
N THR A 66 -5.00 1.31 6.85
CA THR A 66 -5.65 0.04 7.16
C THR A 66 -6.82 0.26 8.13
N ARG A 67 -7.70 -0.73 8.30
CA ARG A 67 -8.87 -0.61 9.17
C ARG A 67 -8.94 -1.77 10.15
N GLY A 68 -9.17 -1.47 11.41
CA GLY A 68 -9.50 -2.44 12.46
C GLY A 68 -10.93 -2.97 12.32
N SER A 69 -11.19 -4.13 12.95
CA SER A 69 -12.53 -4.74 12.97
C SER A 69 -13.58 -3.90 13.71
N ASP A 70 -13.14 -3.00 14.61
CA ASP A 70 -13.96 -2.01 15.31
C ASP A 70 -14.32 -0.80 14.45
N GLY A 71 -13.82 -0.74 13.22
CA GLY A 71 -14.04 0.37 12.29
C GLY A 71 -13.02 1.51 12.40
N THR A 72 -12.10 1.47 13.36
CA THR A 72 -11.01 2.45 13.45
C THR A 72 -10.12 2.39 12.21
N VAL A 73 -9.86 3.53 11.59
CA VAL A 73 -8.90 3.65 10.49
C VAL A 73 -7.56 4.05 11.06
N TYR A 74 -6.52 3.27 10.74
CA TYR A 74 -5.12 3.58 11.04
C TYR A 74 -4.43 4.01 9.76
N TYR A 75 -3.57 5.03 9.84
CA TYR A 75 -2.86 5.55 8.69
C TYR A 75 -1.52 6.14 9.10
N ASN A 76 -0.59 6.15 8.18
CA ASN A 76 0.71 6.76 8.36
C ASN A 76 0.70 8.20 7.89
N VAL A 77 1.39 9.05 8.65
CA VAL A 77 1.69 10.42 8.27
C VAL A 77 3.20 10.56 8.21
N ASP A 78 3.70 10.94 7.05
CA ASP A 78 5.03 11.49 6.86
C ASP A 78 4.96 13.01 6.98
N SER A 79 5.85 13.60 7.74
CA SER A 79 5.86 15.02 8.05
C SER A 79 7.27 15.54 8.23
N ASP A 80 7.57 16.69 7.66
CA ASP A 80 8.82 17.39 7.92
C ASP A 80 9.02 17.58 9.42
N GLY A 81 10.02 16.89 9.97
CA GLY A 81 10.30 16.82 11.39
C GLY A 81 9.38 15.87 12.15
N THR A 82 9.68 15.66 13.43
CA THR A 82 9.07 14.59 14.25
C THR A 82 7.73 14.94 14.88
N ALA A 83 7.24 16.17 14.74
CA ALA A 83 6.09 16.65 15.49
C ALA A 83 4.78 15.92 15.11
N ARG A 84 4.62 15.52 13.84
CA ARG A 84 3.45 14.81 13.34
C ARG A 84 3.78 13.46 12.71
N ASN A 85 5.05 13.20 12.46
CA ASN A 85 5.51 11.94 11.85
C ASN A 85 5.09 10.73 12.69
N GLY A 86 4.49 9.73 12.07
CA GLY A 86 4.09 8.51 12.79
C GLY A 86 2.78 7.87 12.34
N VAL A 87 2.32 6.98 13.20
CA VAL A 87 1.05 6.27 13.01
C VAL A 87 -0.09 7.03 13.70
N TRP A 88 -1.15 7.25 12.95
CA TRP A 88 -2.36 7.94 13.38
C TRP A 88 -3.55 7.00 13.38
N LYS A 89 -4.59 7.33 14.12
CA LYS A 89 -5.89 6.64 14.08
C LYS A 89 -7.04 7.62 13.99
N LEU A 90 -8.09 7.17 13.34
CA LEU A 90 -9.40 7.83 13.29
C LEU A 90 -10.45 6.82 13.79
N PRO A 91 -10.89 6.90 15.06
CA PRO A 91 -11.98 6.10 15.57
C PRO A 91 -13.31 6.38 14.83
N PRO A 92 -14.26 5.44 14.77
CA PRO A 92 -15.60 5.72 14.27
C PRO A 92 -16.20 6.92 15.01
N HIS A 93 -16.70 7.90 14.26
CA HIS A 93 -17.29 9.15 14.79
C HIS A 93 -16.34 10.00 15.66
N GLY A 94 -15.04 9.65 15.72
CA GLY A 94 -14.00 10.33 16.49
C GLY A 94 -13.28 11.42 15.70
N ARG A 95 -12.16 11.86 16.26
CA ARG A 95 -11.23 12.79 15.61
C ARG A 95 -9.89 12.08 15.36
N PRO A 96 -9.11 12.51 14.36
CA PRO A 96 -7.77 12.02 14.16
C PRO A 96 -6.89 12.30 15.38
N GLU A 97 -6.14 11.29 15.81
CA GLU A 97 -5.14 11.42 16.87
C GLU A 97 -3.89 10.61 16.54
N ARG A 98 -2.70 11.10 16.90
CA ARG A 98 -1.46 10.34 16.72
C ARG A 98 -1.40 9.22 17.74
N LEU A 99 -1.40 7.98 17.24
CA LEU A 99 -1.32 6.77 18.05
C LEU A 99 0.10 6.52 18.57
N ALA A 100 1.09 6.71 17.70
CA ALA A 100 2.50 6.56 18.02
C ALA A 100 3.36 7.51 17.17
N ALA A 101 4.34 8.14 17.81
CA ALA A 101 5.39 8.87 17.11
C ALA A 101 6.36 7.88 16.47
N LEU A 102 6.82 8.18 15.26
CA LEU A 102 7.95 7.51 14.62
C LEU A 102 9.10 8.50 14.45
N PRO A 103 10.34 8.00 14.38
CA PRO A 103 11.51 8.85 14.05
C PRO A 103 11.32 9.55 12.71
N ASP A 104 12.17 10.49 12.42
CA ASP A 104 12.29 11.09 11.09
C ASP A 104 12.65 9.99 10.08
N GLY A 105 11.84 9.89 9.01
CA GLY A 105 11.88 8.81 8.05
C GLY A 105 10.69 8.94 7.08
N LEU A 106 10.34 7.87 6.39
CA LEU A 106 9.15 7.83 5.54
C LEU A 106 8.23 6.69 6.00
N PRO A 107 7.34 6.91 6.98
CA PRO A 107 6.27 5.96 7.27
C PRO A 107 5.41 5.74 6.03
N ASN A 108 5.36 4.50 5.52
CA ASN A 108 4.73 4.17 4.24
C ASN A 108 3.61 3.13 4.41
N GLY A 109 3.78 1.91 3.94
CA GLY A 109 2.76 0.88 4.07
C GLY A 109 2.42 0.54 5.53
N ILE A 110 1.17 0.12 5.78
CA ILE A 110 0.73 -0.29 7.13
C ILE A 110 -0.26 -1.44 7.04
N ALA A 111 -0.13 -2.41 7.93
CA ALA A 111 -1.08 -3.51 8.09
C ALA A 111 -1.40 -3.76 9.56
N ILE A 112 -2.59 -4.31 9.84
CA ILE A 112 -3.01 -4.72 11.18
C ILE A 112 -3.00 -6.25 11.29
N ASP A 113 -2.61 -6.79 12.44
CA ASP A 113 -2.72 -8.21 12.71
C ASP A 113 -4.20 -8.65 12.81
N PRO A 114 -4.52 -9.93 12.58
CA PRO A 114 -5.91 -10.42 12.63
C PRO A 114 -6.57 -10.29 14.02
N ALA A 115 -5.76 -10.18 15.08
CA ALA A 115 -6.26 -9.99 16.43
C ALA A 115 -6.58 -8.51 16.73
N GLY A 116 -6.26 -7.59 15.81
CA GLY A 116 -6.49 -6.17 15.96
C GLY A 116 -5.63 -5.50 17.03
N ARG A 117 -4.48 -6.08 17.37
CA ARG A 117 -3.64 -5.61 18.49
C ARG A 117 -2.34 -4.93 18.07
N THR A 118 -1.81 -5.30 16.92
CA THR A 118 -0.52 -4.81 16.44
C THR A 118 -0.63 -4.29 15.01
N LEU A 119 -0.14 -3.08 14.81
CA LEU A 119 0.10 -2.51 13.50
C LEU A 119 1.56 -2.72 13.12
N TYR A 120 1.80 -3.10 11.87
CA TYR A 120 3.12 -3.16 11.26
C TYR A 120 3.22 -2.02 10.28
N ALA A 121 4.12 -1.08 10.52
CA ALA A 121 4.31 0.11 9.69
C ALA A 121 5.71 0.09 9.08
N ALA A 122 5.81 0.16 7.75
CA ALA A 122 7.07 0.29 7.04
C ALA A 122 7.61 1.71 7.18
N ASP A 123 8.92 1.84 7.24
CA ASP A 123 9.66 3.08 7.16
C ASP A 123 10.69 2.94 6.04
N SER A 124 10.37 3.55 4.91
CA SER A 124 11.12 3.33 3.66
C SER A 124 12.53 3.92 3.68
N TYR A 125 12.77 4.98 4.44
CA TYR A 125 14.10 5.58 4.57
C TYR A 125 14.96 4.88 5.62
N ASN A 126 14.34 4.44 6.73
CA ASN A 126 15.06 3.84 7.85
C ASN A 126 15.20 2.31 7.74
N SER A 127 14.75 1.70 6.62
CA SER A 127 14.87 0.24 6.39
C SER A 127 14.28 -0.58 7.55
N THR A 128 13.15 -0.13 8.07
CA THR A 128 12.58 -0.64 9.33
C THR A 128 11.10 -0.94 9.17
N VAL A 129 10.63 -2.00 9.82
CA VAL A 129 9.21 -2.23 10.10
C VAL A 129 9.00 -2.03 11.60
N TRP A 130 8.11 -1.12 11.93
CA TRP A 130 7.71 -0.82 13.30
C TRP A 130 6.51 -1.67 13.72
N ALA A 131 6.53 -2.20 14.94
CA ALA A 131 5.36 -2.74 15.61
C ALA A 131 4.77 -1.68 16.54
N VAL A 132 3.50 -1.32 16.30
CA VAL A 132 2.77 -0.31 17.07
C VAL A 132 1.52 -0.93 17.70
N PRO A 133 1.37 -0.90 19.04
CA PRO A 133 0.16 -1.39 19.68
C PRO A 133 -1.06 -0.54 19.29
N THR A 134 -2.19 -1.17 18.95
CA THR A 134 -3.44 -0.43 18.63
C THR A 134 -4.01 0.30 19.84
N SER A 135 -3.65 -0.14 21.06
CA SER A 135 -3.96 0.57 22.31
C SER A 135 -3.16 1.85 22.52
N GLY A 136 -2.19 2.13 21.65
CA GLY A 136 -1.25 3.25 21.79
C GLY A 136 0.00 2.87 22.58
N GLY A 137 0.92 3.82 22.67
CA GLY A 137 2.19 3.66 23.34
C GLY A 137 3.38 3.76 22.38
N GLN A 138 4.56 3.33 22.85
CA GLN A 138 5.78 3.45 22.07
C GLN A 138 5.84 2.42 20.94
N ALA A 139 6.13 2.89 19.73
CA ALA A 139 6.50 2.02 18.61
C ALA A 139 7.83 1.29 18.92
N LYS A 140 7.93 0.04 18.50
CA LYS A 140 9.15 -0.77 18.65
C LYS A 140 9.62 -1.25 17.28
N ILE A 141 10.93 -1.31 17.06
CA ILE A 141 11.47 -1.97 15.88
C ILE A 141 11.03 -3.44 15.93
N TRP A 142 10.22 -3.85 14.93
CA TRP A 142 9.85 -5.24 14.75
C TRP A 142 10.87 -5.97 13.89
N LEU A 143 11.32 -5.32 12.81
CA LEU A 143 12.32 -5.86 11.91
C LEU A 143 13.11 -4.71 11.28
N ASN A 144 14.41 -4.89 11.13
CA ASN A 144 15.29 -3.98 10.35
C ASN A 144 16.40 -4.79 9.68
N GLY A 145 17.10 -4.18 8.76
CA GLY A 145 18.29 -4.78 8.16
C GLY A 145 18.36 -4.68 6.64
N PRO A 146 19.41 -5.27 6.03
CA PRO A 146 19.73 -5.06 4.61
C PRO A 146 18.64 -5.50 3.63
N ALA A 147 17.82 -6.50 3.99
CA ALA A 147 16.72 -6.95 3.13
C ALA A 147 15.62 -5.88 2.99
N LEU A 148 15.54 -4.94 3.94
CA LEU A 148 14.58 -3.83 3.96
C LEU A 148 15.19 -2.53 3.43
N ALA A 149 16.50 -2.47 3.27
CA ALA A 149 17.21 -1.27 2.84
C ALA A 149 16.91 -0.92 1.38
N ALA A 150 17.08 0.34 1.04
CA ALA A 150 17.08 0.78 -0.35
C ALA A 150 18.29 0.22 -1.11
N ASP A 151 18.09 -0.06 -2.39
CA ASP A 151 19.20 -0.27 -3.32
C ASP A 151 19.75 1.11 -3.73
N PRO A 152 21.05 1.39 -3.54
CA PRO A 152 21.64 2.67 -3.93
C PRO A 152 21.63 2.93 -5.44
N HIS A 153 21.38 1.89 -6.24
CA HIS A 153 21.26 1.96 -7.71
C HIS A 153 19.82 1.94 -8.21
N GLY A 154 18.83 1.91 -7.30
CA GLY A 154 17.42 1.96 -7.64
C GLY A 154 16.97 3.32 -8.21
N SER A 155 15.78 3.34 -8.80
CA SER A 155 15.17 4.57 -9.36
C SER A 155 14.93 5.64 -8.31
N LEU A 156 14.52 5.23 -7.10
CA LEU A 156 14.35 6.06 -5.91
C LEU A 156 15.02 5.39 -4.71
N PRO A 157 15.54 6.16 -3.73
CA PRO A 157 16.21 5.62 -2.54
C PRO A 157 15.19 5.12 -1.50
N LEU A 158 14.23 4.30 -1.92
CA LEU A 158 13.18 3.74 -1.07
C LEU A 158 13.45 2.25 -0.84
N GLY A 159 13.48 1.86 0.43
CA GLY A 159 13.59 0.46 0.84
C GLY A 159 12.21 -0.21 0.97
N VAL A 160 11.96 -0.84 2.14
CA VAL A 160 10.66 -1.44 2.47
C VAL A 160 9.54 -0.42 2.30
N ASN A 161 8.46 -0.83 1.60
CA ASN A 161 7.38 0.08 1.21
C ASN A 161 6.00 -0.48 1.61
N GLY A 162 5.36 -1.28 0.77
CA GLY A 162 4.07 -1.88 1.07
C GLY A 162 4.12 -2.94 2.18
N VAL A 163 3.07 -3.02 2.98
CA VAL A 163 2.93 -4.00 4.08
C VAL A 163 1.57 -4.66 4.03
N ARG A 164 1.52 -5.97 4.11
CA ARG A 164 0.28 -6.74 4.27
C ARG A 164 0.47 -7.83 5.33
N PHE A 165 -0.58 -8.09 6.12
CA PHE A 165 -0.63 -9.28 6.97
C PHE A 165 -1.43 -10.36 6.26
N HIS A 166 -0.82 -11.53 6.02
CA HIS A 166 -1.48 -12.62 5.31
C HIS A 166 -0.99 -13.98 5.82
N LYS A 167 -1.92 -14.87 6.17
CA LYS A 167 -1.65 -16.25 6.63
C LYS A 167 -0.53 -16.36 7.67
N GLY A 168 -0.65 -15.56 8.76
CA GLY A 168 0.30 -15.59 9.88
C GLY A 168 1.69 -15.02 9.59
N ALA A 169 1.81 -14.23 8.53
CA ALA A 169 3.05 -13.57 8.15
C ALA A 169 2.82 -12.10 7.78
N VAL A 170 3.81 -11.28 8.03
CA VAL A 170 3.93 -9.95 7.42
C VAL A 170 4.61 -10.13 6.07
N TRP A 171 4.00 -9.55 5.04
CA TRP A 171 4.52 -9.51 3.70
C TRP A 171 4.89 -8.07 3.35
N LEU A 172 6.02 -7.91 2.70
CA LEU A 172 6.61 -6.60 2.41
C LEU A 172 7.00 -6.52 0.93
N SER A 173 6.75 -5.37 0.32
CA SER A 173 7.50 -4.96 -0.86
C SER A 173 8.78 -4.26 -0.45
N ASN A 174 9.83 -4.40 -1.24
CA ASN A 174 10.97 -3.49 -1.21
C ASN A 174 11.03 -2.80 -2.56
N TYR A 175 10.89 -1.48 -2.53
CA TYR A 175 10.71 -0.67 -3.73
C TYR A 175 11.90 -0.79 -4.69
N SER A 176 13.07 -0.38 -4.25
CA SER A 176 14.26 -0.29 -5.10
C SER A 176 14.96 -1.63 -5.32
N GLN A 177 14.90 -2.57 -4.34
CA GLN A 177 15.41 -3.93 -4.55
C GLN A 177 14.46 -4.81 -5.39
N GLY A 178 13.22 -4.36 -5.64
CA GLY A 178 12.25 -5.10 -6.44
C GLY A 178 11.89 -6.46 -5.86
N LYS A 179 11.72 -6.58 -4.54
CA LYS A 179 11.51 -7.85 -3.85
C LYS A 179 10.15 -7.93 -3.17
N LEU A 180 9.53 -9.11 -3.23
CA LEU A 180 8.43 -9.52 -2.36
C LEU A 180 8.99 -10.40 -1.26
N LEU A 181 8.88 -9.93 -0.01
CA LEU A 181 9.38 -10.61 1.18
C LEU A 181 8.23 -11.16 2.02
N ARG A 182 8.43 -12.32 2.63
CA ARG A 182 7.51 -12.94 3.59
C ARG A 182 8.23 -13.23 4.89
N ILE A 183 7.69 -12.74 6.00
CA ILE A 183 8.25 -12.89 7.33
C ILE A 183 7.18 -13.51 8.25
N PRO A 184 7.29 -14.79 8.64
CA PRO A 184 6.37 -15.39 9.60
C PRO A 184 6.36 -14.61 10.91
N VAL A 185 5.18 -14.44 11.51
CA VAL A 185 5.05 -13.90 12.86
C VAL A 185 5.00 -15.06 13.85
N THR A 186 5.94 -15.10 14.79
CA THR A 186 5.98 -16.17 15.79
C THR A 186 4.81 -16.06 16.79
N ALA A 187 4.58 -17.09 17.60
CA ALA A 187 3.56 -17.05 18.65
C ALA A 187 3.78 -15.92 19.68
N HIS A 188 5.01 -15.42 19.79
CA HIS A 188 5.37 -14.29 20.65
C HIS A 188 5.30 -12.93 19.95
N GLY A 189 4.84 -12.89 18.69
CA GLY A 189 4.74 -11.64 17.91
C GLY A 189 6.08 -11.17 17.32
N THR A 190 7.16 -11.93 17.50
CA THR A 190 8.48 -11.58 16.94
C THR A 190 8.61 -12.03 15.48
N PRO A 191 9.49 -11.42 14.68
CA PRO A 191 9.72 -11.84 13.31
C PRO A 191 10.42 -13.20 13.26
N GLY A 192 9.98 -14.06 12.35
CA GLY A 192 10.68 -15.27 11.94
C GLY A 192 11.70 -14.97 10.84
N PRO A 193 12.22 -16.01 10.16
CA PRO A 193 13.16 -15.84 9.04
C PRO A 193 12.54 -15.05 7.88
N ILE A 194 13.35 -14.20 7.24
CA ILE A 194 12.96 -13.50 6.01
C ILE A 194 13.05 -14.48 4.84
N HIS A 195 11.97 -14.60 4.07
CA HIS A 195 11.94 -15.38 2.84
C HIS A 195 11.67 -14.43 1.67
N THR A 196 12.55 -14.41 0.66
CA THR A 196 12.28 -13.78 -0.62
C THR A 196 11.36 -14.71 -1.42
N VAL A 197 10.15 -14.24 -1.69
CA VAL A 197 9.14 -14.97 -2.47
C VAL A 197 9.35 -14.74 -3.97
N ALA A 198 9.65 -13.50 -4.34
CA ALA A 198 9.97 -13.11 -5.70
C ALA A 198 10.94 -11.93 -5.68
N ASP A 199 11.69 -11.78 -6.75
CA ASP A 199 12.58 -10.67 -7.05
C ASP A 199 12.37 -10.17 -8.48
N ASN A 200 13.18 -9.21 -8.93
CA ASN A 200 13.05 -8.61 -10.26
C ASN A 200 11.68 -7.96 -10.53
N ILE A 201 11.13 -7.30 -9.51
CA ILE A 201 9.90 -6.50 -9.58
C ILE A 201 10.30 -5.02 -9.36
N PRO A 202 10.96 -4.36 -10.32
CA PRO A 202 11.48 -3.00 -10.12
C PRO A 202 10.37 -2.02 -9.77
N ASP A 203 10.71 -1.00 -8.97
CA ASP A 203 9.80 0.07 -8.55
C ASP A 203 8.54 -0.47 -7.83
N PHE A 204 8.73 -1.51 -7.02
CA PHE A 204 7.67 -2.24 -6.36
C PHE A 204 7.10 -1.45 -5.16
N ASP A 205 6.06 -0.71 -5.41
CA ASP A 205 5.43 0.16 -4.41
C ASP A 205 4.60 -0.65 -3.41
N ASP A 206 3.37 -1.00 -3.73
CA ASP A 206 2.51 -1.76 -2.82
C ASP A 206 1.75 -2.87 -3.60
N PHE A 207 0.95 -3.67 -2.91
CA PHE A 207 0.33 -4.85 -3.50
C PHE A 207 -0.95 -5.30 -2.78
N ALA A 208 -1.72 -6.17 -3.44
CA ALA A 208 -2.81 -6.90 -2.82
C ALA A 208 -2.72 -8.39 -3.10
N PHE A 209 -3.21 -9.20 -2.16
CA PHE A 209 -3.47 -10.62 -2.40
C PHE A 209 -4.78 -10.81 -3.15
N LEU A 210 -4.83 -11.83 -4.03
CA LEU A 210 -6.04 -12.19 -4.76
C LEU A 210 -7.25 -12.41 -3.82
N ASN A 211 -7.01 -13.06 -2.69
CA ASN A 211 -7.97 -13.26 -1.60
C ASN A 211 -7.25 -13.85 -0.37
N ASN A 212 -7.98 -14.03 0.74
CA ASN A 212 -7.43 -14.53 2.00
C ASN A 212 -6.89 -15.98 1.95
N HIS A 213 -7.19 -16.74 0.89
CA HIS A 213 -6.77 -18.14 0.74
C HIS A 213 -5.65 -18.31 -0.29
N SER A 214 -5.33 -17.29 -1.07
CA SER A 214 -4.35 -17.33 -2.16
C SER A 214 -3.12 -16.50 -1.84
N ASP A 215 -1.94 -17.02 -2.17
CA ASP A 215 -0.67 -16.28 -2.11
C ASP A 215 -0.32 -15.62 -3.47
N ILE A 216 -1.28 -15.55 -4.40
CA ILE A 216 -1.13 -14.76 -5.62
C ILE A 216 -1.23 -13.29 -5.26
N VAL A 217 -0.25 -12.50 -5.70
CA VAL A 217 -0.11 -11.07 -5.43
C VAL A 217 -0.25 -10.29 -6.72
N PHE A 218 -0.92 -9.14 -6.65
CA PHE A 218 -0.94 -8.10 -7.67
C PHE A 218 -0.05 -6.96 -7.19
N ALA A 219 1.12 -6.82 -7.78
CA ALA A 219 2.13 -5.84 -7.43
C ALA A 219 1.95 -4.58 -8.27
N ALA A 220 1.79 -3.42 -7.63
CA ALA A 220 1.89 -2.13 -8.29
C ALA A 220 3.37 -1.75 -8.43
N GLN A 221 3.79 -1.39 -9.62
CA GLN A 221 5.13 -0.94 -9.94
C GLN A 221 5.03 0.48 -10.47
N ASN A 222 5.57 1.41 -9.70
CA ASN A 222 5.48 2.84 -9.94
C ASN A 222 6.44 3.31 -11.06
N ASP A 223 6.63 4.60 -11.18
CA ASP A 223 7.56 5.23 -12.11
C ASP A 223 9.02 4.75 -11.90
N PRO A 224 9.77 4.50 -12.95
CA PRO A 224 9.43 4.63 -14.38
C PRO A 224 8.78 3.38 -15.02
N THR A 225 8.53 2.35 -14.22
CA THR A 225 8.08 1.03 -14.72
C THR A 225 6.60 1.02 -15.13
N ASP A 226 5.72 1.67 -14.38
CA ASP A 226 4.28 1.85 -14.68
C ASP A 226 3.56 0.58 -15.11
N ARG A 227 3.47 -0.42 -14.22
CA ARG A 227 2.77 -1.67 -14.52
C ARG A 227 2.14 -2.31 -13.28
N VAL A 228 1.24 -3.26 -13.52
CA VAL A 228 0.78 -4.22 -12.50
C VAL A 228 1.28 -5.60 -12.90
N THR A 229 2.01 -6.24 -11.98
CA THR A 229 2.57 -7.57 -12.16
C THR A 229 1.88 -8.58 -11.25
N VAL A 230 1.47 -9.72 -11.78
CA VAL A 230 1.00 -10.86 -11.00
C VAL A 230 2.21 -11.68 -10.55
N VAL A 231 2.32 -11.89 -9.25
CA VAL A 231 3.33 -12.76 -8.63
C VAL A 231 2.63 -14.03 -8.14
N ARG A 232 3.13 -15.20 -8.56
CA ARG A 232 2.59 -16.49 -8.14
C ARG A 232 3.33 -17.03 -6.90
N PRO A 233 2.74 -17.98 -6.16
CA PRO A 233 3.35 -18.53 -4.93
C PRO A 233 4.74 -19.17 -5.14
N ASN A 234 5.06 -19.60 -6.36
CA ASN A 234 6.36 -20.15 -6.73
C ASN A 234 7.39 -19.07 -7.15
N GLY A 235 7.06 -17.78 -6.96
CA GLY A 235 7.92 -16.64 -7.30
C GLY A 235 7.89 -16.22 -8.77
N THR A 236 7.17 -16.95 -9.65
CA THR A 236 7.07 -16.53 -11.06
C THR A 236 6.21 -15.28 -11.20
N THR A 237 6.62 -14.39 -12.08
CA THR A 237 5.98 -13.11 -12.34
C THR A 237 5.40 -13.04 -13.75
N GLN A 238 4.32 -12.27 -13.92
CA GLN A 238 3.71 -11.99 -15.22
C GLN A 238 3.14 -10.57 -15.21
N VAL A 239 3.58 -9.73 -16.15
CA VAL A 239 2.97 -8.41 -16.35
C VAL A 239 1.52 -8.60 -16.78
N ALA A 240 0.61 -7.97 -16.06
CA ALA A 240 -0.83 -8.04 -16.31
C ALA A 240 -1.37 -6.76 -16.95
N LEU A 241 -0.87 -5.59 -16.55
CA LEU A 241 -1.31 -4.28 -17.02
C LEU A 241 -0.08 -3.36 -17.18
N THR A 242 -0.21 -2.42 -18.11
CA THR A 242 0.84 -1.46 -18.48
C THR A 242 0.24 -0.07 -18.73
N THR A 243 1.07 0.90 -19.10
CA THR A 243 0.63 2.22 -19.60
C THR A 243 -0.30 2.11 -20.80
N GLY A 244 -0.14 1.08 -21.65
CA GLY A 244 -1.06 0.79 -22.77
C GLY A 244 -2.50 0.48 -22.32
N ASP A 245 -2.68 0.05 -21.06
CA ASP A 245 -3.97 -0.15 -20.42
C ASP A 245 -4.46 1.11 -19.69
N GLY A 246 -3.67 2.19 -19.70
CA GLY A 246 -3.99 3.49 -19.10
C GLY A 246 -3.44 3.68 -17.70
N LEU A 247 -2.45 2.89 -17.23
CA LEU A 247 -1.77 3.15 -15.97
C LEU A 247 -0.99 4.47 -15.99
N ALA A 248 -0.97 5.16 -14.86
CA ALA A 248 -0.31 6.45 -14.66
C ALA A 248 0.26 6.55 -13.24
N SER A 249 1.46 6.05 -13.03
CA SER A 249 2.15 5.96 -11.74
C SER A 249 1.35 5.13 -10.71
N PRO A 250 1.17 3.81 -10.93
CA PRO A 250 0.42 2.96 -10.01
C PRO A 250 1.18 2.78 -8.70
N THR A 251 0.55 3.16 -7.58
CA THR A 251 1.12 3.11 -6.23
C THR A 251 0.66 1.88 -5.46
N THR A 252 -0.59 1.49 -5.59
CA THR A 252 -1.13 0.31 -4.88
C THR A 252 -2.19 -0.42 -5.71
N THR A 253 -2.43 -1.66 -5.32
CA THR A 253 -3.59 -2.44 -5.77
C THR A 253 -4.46 -2.83 -4.58
N ALA A 254 -5.76 -3.02 -4.84
CA ALA A 254 -6.70 -3.55 -3.86
C ALA A 254 -7.74 -4.44 -4.54
N ILE A 255 -8.25 -5.47 -3.84
CA ILE A 255 -9.19 -6.43 -4.41
C ILE A 255 -10.49 -6.45 -3.61
N SER A 256 -11.61 -6.32 -4.32
CA SER A 256 -12.96 -6.46 -3.78
C SER A 256 -13.77 -7.40 -4.67
N GLY A 257 -13.97 -8.63 -4.20
CA GLY A 257 -14.60 -9.69 -5.01
C GLY A 257 -13.79 -10.02 -6.26
N ASP A 258 -14.38 -9.84 -7.43
CA ASP A 258 -13.73 -10.02 -8.74
C ASP A 258 -13.11 -8.73 -9.31
N LYS A 259 -13.08 -7.66 -8.54
CA LYS A 259 -12.56 -6.36 -8.99
C LYS A 259 -11.18 -6.09 -8.41
N LEU A 260 -10.25 -5.78 -9.30
CA LEU A 260 -8.95 -5.20 -9.01
C LEU A 260 -9.05 -3.69 -9.15
N TYR A 261 -8.79 -2.97 -8.07
CA TYR A 261 -8.63 -1.52 -8.05
C TYR A 261 -7.13 -1.20 -8.09
N ILE A 262 -6.78 -0.14 -8.80
CA ILE A 262 -5.42 0.39 -8.88
C ILE A 262 -5.48 1.89 -8.57
N ALA A 263 -4.64 2.36 -7.66
CA ALA A 263 -4.41 3.78 -7.46
C ALA A 263 -3.33 4.22 -8.44
N ASP A 264 -3.67 5.15 -9.30
CA ASP A 264 -2.72 5.82 -10.20
C ASP A 264 -2.48 7.23 -9.69
N ALA A 265 -1.30 7.48 -9.16
CA ALA A 265 -0.96 8.75 -8.51
C ALA A 265 -0.81 9.92 -9.49
N GLY A 266 -0.53 9.63 -10.77
CA GLY A 266 -0.39 10.66 -11.80
C GLY A 266 0.84 11.54 -11.62
N PHE A 267 1.96 11.01 -11.12
CA PHE A 267 3.16 11.82 -10.85
C PHE A 267 3.74 12.48 -12.09
N LYS A 268 3.63 11.84 -13.25
CA LYS A 268 4.08 12.39 -14.53
C LYS A 268 2.98 13.14 -15.26
N ALA A 269 3.36 14.19 -16.01
CA ALA A 269 2.43 14.85 -16.91
C ALA A 269 1.83 13.84 -17.92
N PRO A 270 0.53 13.91 -18.21
CA PRO A 270 -0.44 14.98 -17.89
C PRO A 270 -1.08 14.93 -16.50
N HIS A 271 -0.49 14.23 -15.52
CA HIS A 271 -1.00 14.11 -14.14
C HIS A 271 -2.38 13.46 -14.06
N ASP A 272 -2.53 12.30 -14.70
CA ASP A 272 -3.79 11.55 -14.78
C ASP A 272 -4.06 10.73 -13.49
N ALA A 273 -4.26 11.45 -12.37
CA ALA A 273 -4.53 10.86 -11.07
C ALA A 273 -5.95 10.25 -11.01
N LYS A 274 -6.04 8.95 -10.67
CA LYS A 274 -7.31 8.22 -10.70
C LYS A 274 -7.30 6.93 -9.90
N LEU A 275 -8.48 6.40 -9.59
CA LEU A 275 -8.67 4.99 -9.33
C LEU A 275 -9.13 4.30 -10.61
N GLN A 276 -8.41 3.27 -11.00
CA GLN A 276 -8.85 2.37 -12.06
C GLN A 276 -9.45 1.09 -11.50
N ARG A 277 -10.28 0.43 -12.31
CA ARG A 277 -10.88 -0.85 -11.99
C ARG A 277 -10.80 -1.81 -13.17
N ALA A 278 -10.27 -3.01 -12.90
CA ALA A 278 -10.27 -4.14 -13.81
C ALA A 278 -11.13 -5.29 -13.24
N THR A 279 -11.58 -6.21 -14.09
CA THR A 279 -12.19 -7.47 -13.65
C THR A 279 -11.15 -8.57 -13.71
N ILE A 280 -11.00 -9.33 -12.64
CA ILE A 280 -10.07 -10.45 -12.56
C ILE A 280 -10.77 -11.69 -13.16
N ASN A 281 -10.22 -12.19 -14.27
CA ASN A 281 -10.69 -13.43 -14.90
C ASN A 281 -9.75 -14.59 -14.56
N LEU A 282 -10.04 -15.34 -13.52
CA LEU A 282 -9.23 -16.49 -13.09
C LEU A 282 -9.24 -17.65 -14.07
N HIS A 283 -10.19 -17.69 -15.03
CA HIS A 283 -10.36 -18.77 -16.00
C HIS A 283 -9.74 -18.49 -17.38
N ALA A 284 -9.14 -17.33 -17.60
CA ALA A 284 -8.52 -17.00 -18.86
C ALA A 284 -7.11 -17.60 -18.91
N ARG A 285 -6.99 -18.84 -19.30
CA ARG A 285 -5.93 -19.63 -19.96
C ARG A 285 -5.76 -21.04 -19.41
N THR A 286 -6.74 -21.91 -19.68
CA THR A 286 -6.45 -23.31 -19.98
C THR A 286 -6.68 -23.56 -21.48
N GLY A 287 -6.12 -22.69 -22.32
CA GLY A 287 -6.09 -22.90 -23.76
C GLY A 287 -4.99 -23.93 -24.06
N HIS A 288 -5.32 -25.19 -24.14
CA HIS A 288 -4.52 -26.16 -24.88
C HIS A 288 -4.46 -25.70 -26.34
N PRO A 289 -3.29 -25.62 -26.96
CA PRO A 289 -3.21 -25.49 -28.41
C PRO A 289 -3.88 -26.72 -29.03
N ARG A 290 -4.96 -26.52 -29.76
CA ARG A 290 -5.51 -27.56 -30.64
C ARG A 290 -4.48 -27.76 -31.75
N HIS A 291 -3.74 -28.86 -31.69
CA HIS A 291 -3.03 -29.37 -32.87
C HIS A 291 -4.07 -29.75 -33.93
N HIS A 292 -4.02 -29.05 -35.04
CA HIS A 292 -4.58 -29.49 -36.32
C HIS A 292 -3.46 -30.06 -37.14
#